data_c5d8c3837e0ed24874c8bee9a04e79b5
#
_entry.id   c5d8c3837e0ed24874c8bee9a04e79b5
#
_cell.length_a   1.000
_cell.length_b   1.000
_cell.length_c   1.000
_cell.angle_alpha   90.00
_cell.angle_beta   90.00
_cell.angle_gamma   90.00
#
_symmetry.space_group_name_H-M   'P 1'
#
loop_
_entity.id
_entity.type
_entity.pdbx_description
1 polymer ?
#
loop_
_entity_poly.entity_id
_entity_poly.type
_entity_poly.pdbx_seq_one_letter_code
_entity_poly.pdbx_strand_id
1 'polypeptide(L)'
;MLPSESSLPIARRATWRDTECLELVCGIANAGGGRLILDADVDSRGAVKRRTSRLMKTIPGLIAQSLNLTCAVELVLDSGRFCLEVVIPPANDPISFRGIFFFYKDGENHILDDEALDRLMQRDMEADVKREQRPVVQASLDDLNMGLVTRFTGAARDTDLTVDLDEASAIEQTLRHAGLMTGVGTPHQCRHPFAA
;
A
#
# COMPACT_ATOMS: atom_id res chain seq x y z
N MET A 1 3.68 1.15 -22.22
CA MET A 1 5.01 1.46 -21.67
C MET A 1 4.91 1.16 -20.19
N LEU A 2 5.43 0.01 -19.72
CA LEU A 2 5.41 -0.37 -18.33
C LEU A 2 6.22 0.69 -17.55
N PRO A 3 5.79 1.11 -16.35
CA PRO A 3 6.60 2.01 -15.53
C PRO A 3 7.94 1.31 -15.29
N SER A 4 9.01 2.05 -15.56
CA SER A 4 10.36 1.62 -15.21
C SER A 4 10.35 1.18 -13.75
N GLU A 5 10.90 0.01 -13.46
CA GLU A 5 11.23 -0.44 -12.12
C GLU A 5 12.11 0.64 -11.48
N SER A 6 11.47 1.63 -10.85
CA SER A 6 12.15 2.49 -9.91
C SER A 6 12.61 1.54 -8.81
N SER A 7 13.92 1.33 -8.72
CA SER A 7 14.50 0.41 -7.74
C SER A 7 14.00 0.79 -6.36
N LEU A 8 13.26 -0.14 -5.73
CA LEU A 8 12.74 0.04 -4.38
C LEU A 8 13.88 0.49 -3.44
N PRO A 9 13.62 1.38 -2.49
CA PRO A 9 14.58 1.82 -1.50
C PRO A 9 15.31 0.66 -0.83
N ILE A 10 16.63 0.73 -0.75
CA ILE A 10 17.45 -0.27 -0.05
C ILE A 10 18.28 0.46 1.00
N ALA A 11 18.03 0.15 2.27
CA ALA A 11 18.86 0.60 3.37
C ALA A 11 19.80 -0.53 3.83
N ARG A 12 21.01 -0.19 4.29
CA ARG A 12 21.97 -1.16 4.83
C ARG A 12 22.40 -0.75 6.23
N ARG A 13 22.49 -1.75 7.14
CA ARG A 13 23.00 -1.60 8.49
C ARG A 13 23.81 -2.82 8.88
N ALA A 14 24.87 -2.62 9.64
CA ALA A 14 25.69 -3.75 10.11
C ALA A 14 24.97 -4.61 11.14
N THR A 15 24.05 -4.04 11.92
CA THR A 15 23.32 -4.79 12.96
C THR A 15 21.95 -4.16 13.20
N TRP A 16 21.04 -4.99 13.73
CA TRP A 16 19.75 -4.49 14.20
C TRP A 16 19.91 -3.74 15.52
N ARG A 17 19.42 -2.49 15.53
CA ARG A 17 19.22 -1.66 16.72
C ARG A 17 17.76 -1.18 16.70
N ASP A 18 17.00 -1.56 17.72
CA ASP A 18 15.54 -1.44 17.70
C ASP A 18 15.05 -0.04 17.27
N THR A 19 15.51 1.02 17.92
CA THR A 19 15.05 2.38 17.60
C THR A 19 15.45 2.80 16.19
N GLU A 20 16.75 2.73 15.84
CA GLU A 20 17.27 3.17 14.54
C GLU A 20 16.65 2.36 13.37
N CYS A 21 16.50 1.06 13.56
CA CYS A 21 15.93 0.20 12.51
C CYS A 21 14.42 0.38 12.37
N LEU A 22 13.68 0.59 13.47
CA LEU A 22 12.25 0.88 13.40
C LEU A 22 11.95 2.24 12.77
N GLU A 23 12.78 3.25 13.01
CA GLU A 23 12.71 4.54 12.30
C GLU A 23 12.93 4.36 10.80
N LEU A 24 13.94 3.55 10.40
CA LEU A 24 14.18 3.24 8.99
C LEU A 24 13.04 2.46 8.36
N VAL A 25 12.52 1.44 9.03
CA VAL A 25 11.37 0.66 8.54
C VAL A 25 10.16 1.57 8.34
N CYS A 26 9.89 2.46 9.31
CA CYS A 26 8.83 3.47 9.20
C CYS A 26 9.02 4.35 7.96
N GLY A 27 10.20 4.93 7.77
CA GLY A 27 10.50 5.79 6.63
C GLY A 27 10.45 5.07 5.29
N ILE A 28 10.93 3.84 5.21
CA ILE A 28 10.87 3.02 3.98
C ILE A 28 9.43 2.65 3.65
N ALA A 29 8.60 2.29 4.63
CA ALA A 29 7.20 1.98 4.41
C ALA A 29 6.43 3.20 3.87
N ASN A 30 6.65 4.39 4.45
CA ASN A 30 6.06 5.65 3.99
C ASN A 30 6.58 6.08 2.59
N ALA A 31 7.78 5.64 2.21
CA ALA A 31 8.36 5.89 0.90
C ALA A 31 7.87 4.94 -0.21
N GLY A 32 6.94 4.03 0.10
CA GLY A 32 6.37 3.09 -0.85
C GLY A 32 6.94 1.67 -0.74
N GLY A 33 7.52 1.34 0.41
CA GLY A 33 8.13 0.03 0.68
C GLY A 33 9.58 -0.08 0.20
N GLY A 34 10.22 -1.21 0.52
CA GLY A 34 11.62 -1.43 0.16
C GLY A 34 12.26 -2.55 0.96
N ARG A 35 13.57 -2.47 1.14
CA ARG A 35 14.35 -3.51 1.82
C ARG A 35 15.34 -2.91 2.81
N LEU A 36 15.45 -3.53 3.98
CA LEU A 36 16.54 -3.26 4.94
C LEU A 36 17.45 -4.49 5.00
N ILE A 37 18.72 -4.29 4.67
CA ILE A 37 19.74 -5.33 4.65
C ILE A 37 20.60 -5.20 5.90
N LEU A 38 20.76 -6.31 6.64
CA LEU A 38 21.59 -6.40 7.83
C LEU A 38 22.67 -7.48 7.63
N ASP A 39 23.86 -7.28 8.22
CA ASP A 39 24.88 -8.31 8.18
C ASP A 39 24.42 -9.54 8.97
N ALA A 40 24.54 -10.71 8.35
CA ALA A 40 24.23 -11.98 8.98
C ALA A 40 25.50 -12.61 9.57
N ASP A 41 25.36 -13.14 10.78
CA ASP A 41 26.45 -13.87 11.46
C ASP A 41 26.32 -15.36 11.12
N VAL A 42 27.21 -15.84 10.27
CA VAL A 42 27.30 -17.24 9.86
C VAL A 42 28.67 -17.81 10.22
N ASP A 43 28.77 -19.13 10.36
CA ASP A 43 30.05 -19.79 10.57
C ASP A 43 30.78 -20.06 9.23
N SER A 44 31.98 -20.63 9.31
CA SER A 44 32.80 -20.97 8.14
C SER A 44 32.18 -21.98 7.18
N ARG A 45 31.10 -22.67 7.60
CA ARG A 45 30.33 -23.63 6.77
C ARG A 45 29.03 -23.05 6.27
N GLY A 46 28.76 -21.75 6.52
CA GLY A 46 27.53 -21.07 6.14
C GLY A 46 26.35 -21.37 7.08
N ALA A 47 26.56 -22.02 8.22
CA ALA A 47 25.48 -22.21 9.18
C ALA A 47 25.19 -20.94 9.97
N VAL A 48 23.91 -20.66 10.13
CA VAL A 48 23.41 -19.44 10.80
C VAL A 48 23.72 -19.51 12.30
N LYS A 49 24.43 -18.50 12.81
CA LYS A 49 24.71 -18.39 14.22
C LYS A 49 23.47 -17.97 15.03
N ARG A 50 23.52 -18.27 16.35
CA ARG A 50 22.42 -18.05 17.29
C ARG A 50 21.88 -16.62 17.26
N ARG A 51 22.74 -15.61 17.08
CA ARG A 51 22.35 -14.20 17.03
C ARG A 51 21.44 -13.93 15.82
N THR A 52 21.88 -14.29 14.61
CA THR A 52 21.12 -14.16 13.37
C THR A 52 19.80 -14.91 13.44
N SER A 53 19.82 -16.17 13.89
CA SER A 53 18.63 -16.99 14.08
C SER A 53 17.61 -16.37 15.06
N ARG A 54 18.10 -15.69 16.11
CA ARG A 54 17.24 -14.95 17.04
C ARG A 54 16.62 -13.73 16.36
N LEU A 55 17.41 -12.93 15.63
CA LEU A 55 16.92 -11.74 14.92
C LEU A 55 15.82 -12.09 13.90
N MET A 56 16.02 -13.15 13.11
CA MET A 56 15.00 -13.64 12.17
C MET A 56 13.63 -13.91 12.84
N LYS A 57 13.64 -14.37 14.08
CA LYS A 57 12.40 -14.67 14.83
C LYS A 57 11.81 -13.44 15.52
N THR A 58 12.63 -12.49 15.94
CA THR A 58 12.18 -11.37 16.77
C THR A 58 11.83 -10.12 15.98
N ILE A 59 12.53 -9.84 14.88
CA ILE A 59 12.32 -8.64 14.07
C ILE A 59 10.87 -8.51 13.55
N PRO A 60 10.24 -9.57 12.97
CA PRO A 60 8.86 -9.43 12.47
C PRO A 60 7.88 -9.03 13.57
N GLY A 61 8.02 -9.62 14.76
CA GLY A 61 7.18 -9.30 15.92
C GLY A 61 7.39 -7.88 16.43
N LEU A 62 8.64 -7.40 16.46
CA LEU A 62 8.96 -6.04 16.87
C LEU A 62 8.36 -4.99 15.89
N ILE A 63 8.48 -5.25 14.58
CA ILE A 63 7.92 -4.37 13.55
C ILE A 63 6.39 -4.37 13.64
N ALA A 64 5.75 -5.54 13.75
CA ALA A 64 4.30 -5.66 13.86
C ALA A 64 3.77 -4.92 15.11
N GLN A 65 4.44 -5.08 16.25
CA GLN A 65 4.04 -4.44 17.49
C GLN A 65 4.25 -2.91 17.49
N SER A 66 5.32 -2.44 16.84
CA SER A 66 5.70 -1.01 16.90
C SER A 66 5.09 -0.17 15.78
N LEU A 67 4.86 -0.76 14.60
CA LEU A 67 4.47 -0.05 13.38
C LEU A 67 3.19 -0.62 12.74
N ASN A 68 2.61 -1.68 13.30
CA ASN A 68 1.47 -2.40 12.73
C ASN A 68 1.70 -2.85 11.28
N LEU A 69 2.95 -3.22 10.95
CA LEU A 69 3.36 -3.72 9.64
C LEU A 69 3.73 -5.20 9.72
N THR A 70 3.38 -5.95 8.69
CA THR A 70 3.82 -7.34 8.53
C THR A 70 4.99 -7.39 7.55
N CYS A 71 6.17 -7.73 8.05
CA CYS A 71 7.40 -7.83 7.26
C CYS A 71 7.90 -9.27 7.21
N ALA A 72 8.44 -9.68 6.05
CA ALA A 72 9.21 -10.91 5.92
C ALA A 72 10.69 -10.66 6.28
N VAL A 73 11.32 -11.63 6.94
CA VAL A 73 12.76 -11.58 7.25
C VAL A 73 13.39 -12.86 6.75
N GLU A 74 14.31 -12.75 5.81
CA GLU A 74 14.93 -13.86 5.12
C GLU A 74 16.46 -13.78 5.17
N LEU A 75 17.12 -14.94 5.11
CA LEU A 75 18.55 -15.01 4.91
C LEU A 75 18.85 -15.05 3.41
N VAL A 76 19.56 -14.08 2.92
CA VAL A 76 19.93 -13.96 1.50
C VAL A 76 21.44 -13.93 1.32
N LEU A 77 21.89 -14.31 0.14
CA LEU A 77 23.27 -14.13 -0.29
C LEU A 77 23.35 -12.88 -1.18
N ASP A 78 23.95 -11.83 -0.64
CA ASP A 78 24.14 -10.58 -1.37
C ASP A 78 25.63 -10.30 -1.55
N SER A 79 26.05 -10.15 -2.81
CA SER A 79 27.46 -9.88 -3.18
C SER A 79 28.45 -10.84 -2.52
N GLY A 80 28.08 -12.14 -2.39
CA GLY A 80 28.93 -13.19 -1.79
C GLY A 80 28.95 -13.19 -0.26
N ARG A 81 28.11 -12.39 0.40
CA ARG A 81 27.97 -12.36 1.87
C ARG A 81 26.55 -12.73 2.29
N PHE A 82 26.42 -13.48 3.35
CA PHE A 82 25.12 -13.74 3.94
C PHE A 82 24.61 -12.50 4.67
N CYS A 83 23.40 -12.11 4.37
CA CYS A 83 22.70 -10.97 4.94
C CYS A 83 21.30 -11.37 5.39
N LEU A 84 20.75 -10.68 6.38
CA LEU A 84 19.34 -10.70 6.68
C LEU A 84 18.65 -9.60 5.85
N GLU A 85 17.71 -9.98 5.04
CA GLU A 85 16.86 -9.09 4.31
C GLU A 85 15.51 -8.95 5.02
N VAL A 86 15.15 -7.73 5.38
CA VAL A 86 13.82 -7.37 5.87
C VAL A 86 13.06 -6.74 4.72
N VAL A 87 12.04 -7.44 4.22
CA VAL A 87 11.16 -6.95 3.14
C VAL A 87 10.06 -6.12 3.77
N ILE A 88 10.05 -4.83 3.43
CA ILE A 88 9.15 -3.84 4.02
C ILE A 88 8.07 -3.48 2.98
N PRO A 89 6.79 -3.81 3.25
CA PRO A 89 5.71 -3.43 2.36
C PRO A 89 5.48 -1.90 2.39
N PRO A 90 4.85 -1.34 1.35
CA PRO A 90 4.35 0.03 1.41
C PRO A 90 3.30 0.16 2.52
N ALA A 91 3.32 1.27 3.23
CA ALA A 91 2.23 1.65 4.12
C ALA A 91 1.05 2.15 3.28
N ASN A 92 -0.17 1.70 3.61
CA ASN A 92 -1.38 2.19 2.93
C ASN A 92 -1.70 3.64 3.32
N ASP A 93 -1.49 3.95 4.59
CA ASP A 93 -1.60 5.30 5.15
C ASP A 93 -0.26 5.65 5.81
N PRO A 94 0.11 6.93 5.90
CA PRO A 94 1.34 7.33 6.59
C PRO A 94 1.39 6.80 8.02
N ILE A 95 2.46 6.08 8.34
CA ILE A 95 2.68 5.52 9.68
C ILE A 95 3.72 6.33 10.45
N SER A 96 3.62 6.30 11.78
CA SER A 96 4.57 6.97 12.67
C SER A 96 5.24 5.96 13.61
N PHE A 97 6.48 6.26 14.00
CA PHE A 97 7.14 5.58 15.10
C PHE A 97 7.27 6.55 16.28
N ARG A 98 6.65 6.21 17.41
CA ARG A 98 6.59 7.07 18.60
C ARG A 98 6.03 8.48 18.33
N GLY A 99 5.06 8.59 17.43
CA GLY A 99 4.43 9.86 17.05
C GLY A 99 5.25 10.71 16.07
N ILE A 100 6.38 10.21 15.59
CA ILE A 100 7.22 10.89 14.60
C ILE A 100 7.05 10.19 13.25
N PHE A 101 6.76 10.97 12.21
CA PHE A 101 6.68 10.46 10.83
C PHE A 101 8.04 10.56 10.16
N PHE A 102 8.48 9.45 9.58
CA PHE A 102 9.74 9.36 8.84
C PHE A 102 9.47 9.11 7.37
N PHE A 103 10.38 9.55 6.51
CA PHE A 103 10.36 9.30 5.08
C PHE A 103 11.78 8.99 4.59
N TYR A 104 11.96 7.83 3.96
CA TYR A 104 13.26 7.42 3.44
C TYR A 104 13.47 7.93 2.02
N LYS A 105 14.51 8.73 1.81
CA LYS A 105 14.85 9.31 0.52
C LYS A 105 16.34 9.47 0.39
N ASP A 106 16.88 9.22 -0.81
CA ASP A 106 18.29 9.46 -1.18
C ASP A 106 19.31 8.79 -0.22
N GLY A 107 18.95 7.63 0.37
CA GLY A 107 19.81 6.87 1.29
C GLY A 107 19.67 7.26 2.75
N GLU A 108 18.88 8.27 3.08
CA GLU A 108 18.70 8.82 4.42
C GLU A 108 17.24 8.80 4.89
N ASN A 109 17.06 8.81 6.20
CA ASN A 109 15.76 8.87 6.84
C ASN A 109 15.50 10.29 7.33
N HIS A 110 14.46 10.93 6.81
CA HIS A 110 14.07 12.31 7.12
C HIS A 110 12.85 12.31 8.02
N ILE A 111 12.82 13.22 9.00
CA ILE A 111 11.60 13.50 9.77
C ILE A 111 10.73 14.41 8.91
N LEU A 112 9.45 14.03 8.79
CA LEU A 112 8.46 14.86 8.09
C LEU A 112 7.97 15.96 9.03
N ASP A 113 7.96 17.18 8.56
CA ASP A 113 7.20 18.28 9.16
C ASP A 113 5.70 18.19 8.74
N ASP A 114 4.86 19.02 9.33
CA ASP A 114 3.43 19.01 9.10
C ASP A 114 3.08 19.22 7.60
N GLU A 115 3.81 20.13 6.92
CA GLU A 115 3.59 20.43 5.50
C GLU A 115 3.98 19.26 4.60
N ALA A 116 5.08 18.56 4.91
CA ALA A 116 5.50 17.39 4.15
C ALA A 116 4.58 16.19 4.42
N LEU A 117 4.05 16.06 5.63
CA LEU A 117 3.05 15.06 5.99
C LEU A 117 1.75 15.29 5.24
N ASP A 118 1.24 16.51 5.20
CA ASP A 118 0.03 16.87 4.45
C ASP A 118 0.18 16.54 2.95
N ARG A 119 1.35 16.85 2.36
CA ARG A 119 1.65 16.49 0.97
C ARG A 119 1.68 14.98 0.74
N LEU A 120 2.19 14.20 1.69
CA LEU A 120 2.20 12.75 1.62
C LEU A 120 0.78 12.19 1.66
N MET A 121 -0.05 12.67 2.59
CA MET A 121 -1.46 12.28 2.71
C MET A 121 -2.28 12.62 1.47
N GLN A 122 -2.09 13.81 0.90
CA GLN A 122 -2.76 14.22 -0.34
C GLN A 122 -2.39 13.33 -1.53
N ARG A 123 -1.11 12.98 -1.67
CA ARG A 123 -0.63 12.07 -2.73
C ARG A 123 -1.30 10.70 -2.63
N ASP A 124 -1.45 10.17 -1.43
CA ASP A 124 -2.03 8.85 -1.21
C ASP A 124 -3.56 8.88 -1.47
N MET A 125 -4.25 9.95 -1.07
CA MET A 125 -5.66 10.19 -1.43
C MET A 125 -5.86 10.28 -2.96
N GLU A 126 -5.01 11.03 -3.67
CA GLU A 126 -5.06 11.11 -5.14
C GLU A 126 -4.77 9.76 -5.81
N ALA A 127 -3.86 8.97 -5.25
CA ALA A 127 -3.55 7.64 -5.76
C ALA A 127 -4.73 6.67 -5.58
N ASP A 128 -5.44 6.74 -4.46
CA ASP A 128 -6.63 5.95 -4.18
C ASP A 128 -7.78 6.35 -5.10
N VAL A 129 -8.06 7.65 -5.28
CA VAL A 129 -9.06 8.14 -6.24
C VAL A 129 -8.74 7.67 -7.67
N LYS A 130 -7.48 7.78 -8.11
CA LYS A 130 -7.05 7.27 -9.43
C LYS A 130 -7.21 5.77 -9.55
N ARG A 131 -7.03 5.01 -8.47
CA ARG A 131 -7.23 3.55 -8.44
C ARG A 131 -8.70 3.21 -8.56
N GLU A 132 -9.56 3.88 -7.82
CA GLU A 132 -11.02 3.68 -7.87
C GLU A 132 -11.63 4.05 -9.22
N GLN A 133 -11.03 5.01 -9.93
CA GLN A 133 -11.45 5.42 -11.27
C GLN A 133 -10.93 4.51 -12.40
N ARG A 134 -10.12 3.49 -12.09
CA ARG A 134 -9.64 2.56 -13.13
C ARG A 134 -10.77 1.66 -13.62
N PRO A 135 -11.02 1.60 -14.94
CA PRO A 135 -12.02 0.70 -15.49
C PRO A 135 -11.59 -0.76 -15.27
N VAL A 136 -12.53 -1.59 -14.85
CA VAL A 136 -12.33 -3.05 -14.79
C VAL A 136 -12.68 -3.62 -16.15
N VAL A 137 -11.68 -3.87 -16.98
CA VAL A 137 -11.83 -4.19 -18.42
C VAL A 137 -12.73 -5.40 -18.73
N GLN A 138 -12.90 -6.31 -17.77
CA GLN A 138 -13.74 -7.51 -17.94
C GLN A 138 -15.07 -7.43 -17.17
N ALA A 139 -15.33 -6.35 -16.44
CA ALA A 139 -16.56 -6.19 -15.68
C ALA A 139 -17.70 -5.64 -16.55
N SER A 140 -18.89 -6.15 -16.30
CA SER A 140 -20.14 -5.73 -16.90
C SER A 140 -21.14 -5.31 -15.82
N LEU A 141 -22.31 -4.81 -16.23
CA LEU A 141 -23.40 -4.51 -15.29
C LEU A 141 -23.91 -5.75 -14.56
N ASP A 142 -23.77 -6.94 -15.16
CA ASP A 142 -24.20 -8.21 -14.59
C ASP A 142 -23.36 -8.64 -13.39
N ASP A 143 -22.14 -8.10 -13.26
CA ASP A 143 -21.25 -8.35 -12.13
C ASP A 143 -21.60 -7.49 -10.90
N LEU A 144 -22.55 -6.57 -11.03
CA LEU A 144 -22.99 -5.69 -9.95
C LEU A 144 -24.13 -6.32 -9.14
N ASN A 145 -24.10 -6.09 -7.83
CA ASN A 145 -25.23 -6.44 -6.98
C ASN A 145 -26.41 -5.50 -7.26
N MET A 146 -27.33 -5.92 -8.14
CA MET A 146 -28.46 -5.12 -8.59
C MET A 146 -29.36 -4.64 -7.44
N GLY A 147 -29.48 -5.39 -6.35
CA GLY A 147 -30.24 -4.96 -5.18
C GLY A 147 -29.64 -3.73 -4.48
N LEU A 148 -28.31 -3.63 -4.45
CA LEU A 148 -27.60 -2.46 -3.93
C LEU A 148 -27.64 -1.30 -4.93
N VAL A 149 -27.47 -1.58 -6.22
CA VAL A 149 -27.57 -0.58 -7.29
C VAL A 149 -28.96 0.06 -7.28
N THR A 150 -30.04 -0.71 -7.22
CA THR A 150 -31.42 -0.19 -7.17
C THR A 150 -31.65 0.69 -5.93
N ARG A 151 -31.11 0.30 -4.78
CA ARG A 151 -31.18 1.13 -3.55
C ARG A 151 -30.44 2.46 -3.73
N PHE A 152 -29.24 2.43 -4.32
CA PHE A 152 -28.45 3.63 -4.57
C PHE A 152 -29.14 4.56 -5.57
N THR A 153 -29.62 4.05 -6.69
CA THR A 153 -30.32 4.83 -7.71
C THR A 153 -31.67 5.33 -7.23
N GLY A 154 -32.37 4.58 -6.38
CA GLY A 154 -33.60 5.01 -5.71
C GLY A 154 -33.35 6.22 -4.78
N ALA A 155 -32.31 6.15 -3.95
CA ALA A 155 -31.91 7.27 -3.09
C ALA A 155 -31.43 8.49 -3.90
N ALA A 156 -30.79 8.29 -5.06
CA ALA A 156 -30.34 9.36 -5.94
C ALA A 156 -31.52 10.06 -6.69
N ARG A 157 -32.63 9.34 -6.95
CA ARG A 157 -33.83 9.90 -7.57
C ARG A 157 -34.59 10.88 -6.66
N ASP A 158 -34.50 10.71 -5.35
CA ASP A 158 -35.08 11.67 -4.39
C ASP A 158 -34.39 13.04 -4.42
N THR A 159 -33.28 13.18 -5.15
CA THR A 159 -32.49 14.41 -5.32
C THR A 159 -32.58 15.00 -6.72
N ASP A 160 -33.77 15.06 -7.34
CA ASP A 160 -34.11 15.91 -8.53
C ASP A 160 -33.53 15.47 -9.90
N LEU A 161 -33.44 14.17 -10.18
CA LEU A 161 -33.12 13.66 -11.53
C LEU A 161 -34.34 12.95 -12.15
N THR A 162 -35.33 13.71 -12.61
CA THR A 162 -36.46 13.20 -13.41
C THR A 162 -36.01 13.03 -14.87
N VAL A 163 -35.66 11.83 -15.29
CA VAL A 163 -35.51 11.46 -16.69
C VAL A 163 -36.35 10.20 -16.93
N ASP A 164 -37.26 10.29 -17.88
CA ASP A 164 -38.17 9.24 -18.32
C ASP A 164 -37.40 8.26 -19.24
N LEU A 165 -36.57 7.39 -18.66
CA LEU A 165 -35.80 6.37 -19.35
C LEU A 165 -36.28 4.99 -18.90
N ASP A 166 -36.07 3.95 -19.74
CA ASP A 166 -36.24 2.58 -19.30
C ASP A 166 -35.32 2.32 -18.08
N GLU A 167 -35.72 1.38 -17.23
CA GLU A 167 -35.08 1.16 -15.92
C GLU A 167 -33.56 0.87 -16.04
N ALA A 168 -33.14 0.15 -17.07
CA ALA A 168 -31.74 -0.18 -17.32
C ALA A 168 -30.93 1.04 -17.76
N SER A 169 -31.46 1.85 -18.67
CA SER A 169 -30.82 3.08 -19.14
C SER A 169 -30.71 4.12 -18.04
N ALA A 170 -31.71 4.20 -17.15
CA ALA A 170 -31.71 5.12 -16.01
C ALA A 170 -30.61 4.72 -14.98
N ILE A 171 -30.45 3.43 -14.73
CA ILE A 171 -29.39 2.89 -13.85
C ILE A 171 -28.00 3.22 -14.41
N GLU A 172 -27.78 2.92 -15.69
CA GLU A 172 -26.49 3.17 -16.36
C GLU A 172 -26.14 4.67 -16.34
N GLN A 173 -27.10 5.52 -16.63
CA GLN A 173 -26.90 6.98 -16.61
C GLN A 173 -26.59 7.49 -15.21
N THR A 174 -27.28 6.99 -14.18
CA THR A 174 -27.02 7.35 -12.78
C THR A 174 -25.63 6.91 -12.35
N LEU A 175 -25.19 5.70 -12.70
CA LEU A 175 -23.86 5.20 -12.39
C LEU A 175 -22.75 5.97 -13.11
N ARG A 176 -22.98 6.40 -14.36
CA ARG A 176 -22.06 7.29 -15.09
C ARG A 176 -21.96 8.66 -14.45
N HIS A 177 -23.11 9.25 -14.06
CA HIS A 177 -23.14 10.56 -13.41
C HIS A 177 -22.46 10.54 -12.04
N ALA A 178 -22.58 9.43 -11.31
CA ALA A 178 -21.87 9.20 -10.06
C ALA A 178 -20.35 8.87 -10.25
N GLY A 179 -19.85 8.82 -11.49
CA GLY A 179 -18.45 8.47 -11.78
C GLY A 179 -18.10 7.00 -11.51
N LEU A 180 -19.12 6.12 -11.45
CA LEU A 180 -18.95 4.69 -11.16
C LEU A 180 -18.83 3.84 -12.42
N MET A 181 -19.03 4.43 -13.61
CA MET A 181 -18.87 3.79 -14.91
C MET A 181 -18.13 4.66 -15.90
N THR A 182 -17.39 4.03 -16.82
CA THR A 182 -16.75 4.73 -17.95
C THR A 182 -17.77 5.12 -19.01
N GLY A 183 -17.39 6.02 -19.91
CA GLY A 183 -18.18 6.37 -21.10
C GLY A 183 -18.45 5.20 -22.06
N VAL A 184 -17.74 4.07 -21.91
CA VAL A 184 -17.87 2.84 -22.72
C VAL A 184 -18.71 1.75 -22.01
N GLY A 185 -19.27 2.06 -20.83
CA GLY A 185 -20.17 1.16 -20.12
C GLY A 185 -19.48 0.14 -19.20
N THR A 186 -18.18 0.31 -18.91
CA THR A 186 -17.48 -0.54 -17.95
C THR A 186 -17.45 0.09 -16.55
N PRO A 187 -17.76 -0.70 -15.48
CA PRO A 187 -17.67 -0.20 -14.11
C PRO A 187 -16.26 0.18 -13.71
N HIS A 188 -16.12 1.14 -12.81
CA HIS A 188 -14.86 1.49 -12.17
C HIS A 188 -14.56 0.53 -11.01
N GLN A 189 -13.28 0.40 -10.69
CA GLN A 189 -12.83 -0.37 -9.52
C GLN A 189 -13.15 0.44 -8.26
N CYS A 190 -14.31 0.20 -7.62
CA CYS A 190 -14.67 0.82 -6.35
C CYS A 190 -14.37 -0.12 -5.18
N ARG A 191 -13.86 0.44 -4.08
CA ARG A 191 -13.83 -0.25 -2.77
C ARG A 191 -15.23 -0.36 -2.13
N HIS A 192 -16.26 0.11 -2.81
CA HIS A 192 -17.62 0.14 -2.29
C HIS A 192 -18.36 -1.21 -2.46
N PRO A 193 -19.34 -1.52 -1.58
CA PRO A 193 -20.03 -2.81 -1.47
C PRO A 193 -20.95 -3.17 -2.64
N PHE A 194 -20.81 -2.53 -3.81
CA PHE A 194 -21.56 -2.85 -5.01
C PHE A 194 -20.96 -3.99 -5.85
N ALA A 195 -19.69 -4.36 -5.61
CA ALA A 195 -19.10 -5.57 -6.20
C ALA A 195 -19.54 -6.79 -5.39
N ALA A 196 -20.03 -7.81 -6.08
CA ALA A 196 -20.46 -9.08 -5.49
C ALA A 196 -19.23 -9.89 -5.00
#